data_21f15e4e1dee5054804e564e14dc8baf
#
_entry.id   21f15e4e1dee5054804e564e14dc8baf
#
_cell.length_a   1.000
_cell.length_b   1.000
_cell.length_c   1.000
_cell.angle_alpha   90.00
_cell.angle_beta   90.00
_cell.angle_gamma   90.00
#
_symmetry.space_group_name_H-M   'P 1'
#
loop_
_entity.id
_entity.type
_entity.pdbx_description
1 polymer ?
#
loop_
_entity_poly.entity_id
_entity_poly.type
_entity_poly.pdbx_seq_one_letter_code
_entity_poly.pdbx_strand_id
1 'polypeptide(L)'
;QPSAGAAGELTGVMLIRAYHLSKGAGRRVILIPDSGHGTNPATAAMAGYEVVELPSLPDGTISFDDVTDPVNGKVRKGLRTLVAELGTDIAGAMITNPNTVGVFEYRFKEISELLHSVDALVYMDGANMNALVGVARPGDFGVDVMHLNLHKTFSTPHGGGGPGAGPVCCAERLMPFLPVPVVVRDTVKVGEGEVPRHSYRWDWNRPQSIGKVHTFYGNFGILVRALTYSLSHGSDGLREATLRAIVNANYIRARLKGAYALHIDSPSLHEVVFSDTIQAKQDVHTLDIAKRLIDHGYHPPTIYFPL
;
A
#
# COMPACT_ATOMS: atom_id res chain seq x y z
N GLN A 1 -15.08 6.57 -4.41
CA GLN A 1 -15.47 7.48 -3.32
C GLN A 1 -14.26 7.97 -2.48
N PRO A 2 -13.25 7.13 -2.12
CA PRO A 2 -12.16 7.60 -1.27
C PRO A 2 -11.41 8.78 -1.86
N SER A 3 -11.25 9.85 -1.07
CA SER A 3 -10.70 11.12 -1.53
C SER A 3 -9.17 11.14 -1.62
N ALA A 4 -8.52 10.20 -0.96
CA ALA A 4 -7.06 10.04 -0.95
C ALA A 4 -6.68 8.63 -0.49
N GLY A 5 -5.37 8.32 -0.45
CA GLY A 5 -4.86 7.03 -0.01
C GLY A 5 -5.32 6.62 1.38
N ALA A 6 -5.23 7.52 2.36
CA ALA A 6 -5.67 7.22 3.73
C ALA A 6 -7.17 6.85 3.83
N ALA A 7 -8.04 7.51 3.06
CA ALA A 7 -9.45 7.15 2.99
C ALA A 7 -9.67 5.80 2.27
N GLY A 8 -8.86 5.50 1.25
CA GLY A 8 -8.83 4.20 0.59
C GLY A 8 -8.34 3.10 1.51
N GLU A 9 -7.31 3.40 2.29
CA GLU A 9 -6.76 2.50 3.31
C GLU A 9 -7.82 2.11 4.35
N LEU A 10 -8.48 3.10 4.95
CA LEU A 10 -9.58 2.85 5.90
C LEU A 10 -10.72 2.06 5.26
N THR A 11 -11.10 2.40 4.02
CA THR A 11 -12.11 1.65 3.27
C THR A 11 -11.73 0.18 3.14
N GLY A 12 -10.49 -0.13 2.77
CA GLY A 12 -10.00 -1.50 2.64
C GLY A 12 -10.05 -2.27 3.96
N VAL A 13 -9.65 -1.66 5.07
CA VAL A 13 -9.73 -2.28 6.40
C VAL A 13 -11.18 -2.49 6.85
N MET A 14 -12.09 -1.57 6.51
CA MET A 14 -13.52 -1.75 6.76
C MET A 14 -14.12 -2.91 5.96
N LEU A 15 -13.63 -3.17 4.74
CA LEU A 15 -14.06 -4.37 3.97
C LEU A 15 -13.64 -5.66 4.68
N ILE A 16 -12.42 -5.72 5.22
CA ILE A 16 -11.93 -6.84 6.04
C ILE A 16 -12.85 -7.05 7.24
N ARG A 17 -13.18 -5.97 7.94
CA ARG A 17 -14.06 -6.02 9.10
C ARG A 17 -15.46 -6.56 8.75
N ALA A 18 -16.06 -6.04 7.68
CA ALA A 18 -17.39 -6.46 7.23
C ALA A 18 -17.39 -7.95 6.82
N TYR A 19 -16.35 -8.42 6.16
CA TYR A 19 -16.19 -9.82 5.80
C TYR A 19 -16.22 -10.74 7.03
N HIS A 20 -15.41 -10.44 8.05
CA HIS A 20 -15.37 -11.28 9.24
C HIS A 20 -16.68 -11.20 10.05
N LEU A 21 -17.28 -10.02 10.17
CA LEU A 21 -18.58 -9.86 10.84
C LEU A 21 -19.69 -10.63 10.13
N SER A 22 -19.67 -10.70 8.80
CA SER A 22 -20.66 -11.48 8.03
C SER A 22 -20.57 -12.99 8.28
N LYS A 23 -19.42 -13.45 8.73
CA LYS A 23 -19.17 -14.84 9.15
C LYS A 23 -19.45 -15.09 10.64
N GLY A 24 -19.91 -14.08 11.37
CA GLY A 24 -20.10 -14.16 12.81
C GLY A 24 -18.79 -14.14 13.62
N ALA A 25 -17.68 -13.79 12.97
CA ALA A 25 -16.34 -13.76 13.60
C ALA A 25 -15.96 -12.34 14.01
N GLY A 26 -15.91 -12.08 15.32
CA GLY A 26 -15.43 -10.82 15.89
C GLY A 26 -13.90 -10.80 16.03
N ARG A 27 -13.15 -10.96 14.93
CA ARG A 27 -11.69 -10.95 14.96
C ARG A 27 -11.15 -9.59 15.38
N ARG A 28 -10.06 -9.58 16.14
CA ARG A 28 -9.61 -8.39 16.86
C ARG A 28 -8.25 -7.84 16.40
N VAL A 29 -7.41 -8.65 15.76
CA VAL A 29 -6.00 -8.33 15.52
C VAL A 29 -5.73 -8.07 14.06
N ILE A 30 -4.98 -7.00 13.78
CA ILE A 30 -4.29 -6.76 12.50
C ILE A 30 -2.78 -6.83 12.74
N LEU A 31 -2.08 -7.63 11.94
CA LEU A 31 -0.62 -7.70 11.94
C LEU A 31 -0.06 -6.61 11.03
N ILE A 32 0.96 -5.88 11.49
CA ILE A 32 1.59 -4.80 10.72
C ILE A 32 3.11 -4.88 10.88
N PRO A 33 3.89 -4.95 9.78
CA PRO A 33 5.34 -4.90 9.87
C PRO A 33 5.84 -3.58 10.48
N ASP A 34 6.93 -3.62 11.24
CA ASP A 34 7.60 -2.43 11.78
C ASP A 34 8.12 -1.49 10.69
N SER A 35 8.32 -2.01 9.48
CA SER A 35 8.58 -1.24 8.26
C SER A 35 7.32 -0.69 7.56
N GLY A 36 6.13 -0.87 8.17
CA GLY A 36 4.87 -0.37 7.63
C GLY A 36 4.76 1.15 7.68
N HIS A 37 3.94 1.74 6.81
CA HIS A 37 3.66 3.17 6.86
C HIS A 37 2.92 3.53 8.16
N GLY A 38 3.25 4.66 8.77
CA GLY A 38 2.68 5.09 10.06
C GLY A 38 1.15 5.27 10.07
N THR A 39 0.50 5.41 8.90
CA THR A 39 -0.96 5.43 8.81
C THR A 39 -1.59 4.05 8.98
N ASN A 40 -0.87 2.96 8.70
CA ASN A 40 -1.44 1.61 8.77
C ASN A 40 -1.91 1.26 10.19
N PRO A 41 -1.08 1.41 11.26
CA PRO A 41 -1.55 1.18 12.62
C PRO A 41 -2.67 2.13 13.05
N ALA A 42 -2.62 3.41 12.64
CA ALA A 42 -3.67 4.36 12.94
C ALA A 42 -5.00 3.95 12.30
N THR A 43 -4.99 3.54 11.04
CA THR A 43 -6.18 3.06 10.31
C THR A 43 -6.75 1.79 10.93
N ALA A 44 -5.91 0.82 11.29
CA ALA A 44 -6.34 -0.39 11.98
C ALA A 44 -7.04 -0.07 13.32
N ALA A 45 -6.45 0.83 14.11
CA ALA A 45 -7.03 1.30 15.37
C ALA A 45 -8.38 2.03 15.17
N MET A 46 -8.46 2.92 14.15
CA MET A 46 -9.72 3.60 13.79
C MET A 46 -10.83 2.62 13.39
N ALA A 47 -10.47 1.51 12.74
CA ALA A 47 -11.40 0.44 12.41
C ALA A 47 -11.75 -0.47 13.61
N GLY A 48 -11.18 -0.23 14.78
CA GLY A 48 -11.45 -0.97 16.03
C GLY A 48 -10.65 -2.26 16.18
N TYR A 49 -9.47 -2.33 15.57
CA TYR A 49 -8.54 -3.45 15.69
C TYR A 49 -7.40 -3.15 16.66
N GLU A 50 -6.92 -4.19 17.31
CA GLU A 50 -5.63 -4.21 18.00
C GLU A 50 -4.52 -4.42 16.96
N VAL A 51 -3.43 -3.67 17.10
CA VAL A 51 -2.26 -3.80 16.23
C VAL A 51 -1.23 -4.68 16.91
N VAL A 52 -0.77 -5.70 16.20
CA VAL A 52 0.37 -6.52 16.61
C VAL A 52 1.48 -6.35 15.57
N GLU A 53 2.64 -5.92 16.05
CA GLU A 53 3.77 -5.62 15.20
C GLU A 53 4.52 -6.89 14.77
N LEU A 54 4.86 -6.97 13.48
CA LEU A 54 5.73 -8.00 12.91
C LEU A 54 7.16 -7.45 12.82
N PRO A 55 8.18 -8.16 13.34
CA PRO A 55 9.56 -7.72 13.20
C PRO A 55 10.08 -7.90 11.77
N SER A 56 10.91 -6.96 11.34
CA SER A 56 11.70 -7.08 10.12
C SER A 56 13.06 -7.73 10.38
N LEU A 57 13.59 -8.42 9.37
CA LEU A 57 14.96 -8.92 9.31
C LEU A 57 15.92 -7.76 8.94
N PRO A 58 17.24 -7.95 9.11
CA PRO A 58 18.24 -6.94 8.74
C PRO A 58 18.22 -6.53 7.25
N ASP A 59 17.67 -7.36 6.38
CA ASP A 59 17.48 -7.06 4.95
C ASP A 59 16.19 -6.29 4.66
N GLY A 60 15.38 -6.00 5.70
CA GLY A 60 14.13 -5.25 5.62
C GLY A 60 12.90 -6.09 5.26
N THR A 61 13.04 -7.41 5.12
CA THR A 61 11.89 -8.31 4.89
C THR A 61 11.24 -8.74 6.20
N ILE A 62 10.01 -9.24 6.14
CA ILE A 62 9.24 -9.69 7.32
C ILE A 62 9.86 -10.98 7.88
N SER A 63 10.07 -11.02 9.20
CA SER A 63 10.53 -12.25 9.84
C SER A 63 9.41 -13.28 10.03
N PHE A 64 9.67 -14.49 9.57
CA PHE A 64 8.79 -15.63 9.82
C PHE A 64 9.02 -16.25 11.21
N ASP A 65 10.25 -16.19 11.69
CA ASP A 65 10.66 -16.77 12.96
C ASP A 65 10.88 -15.66 14.00
N ASP A 66 10.93 -16.03 15.27
CA ASP A 66 11.12 -15.08 16.36
C ASP A 66 12.51 -14.43 16.26
N VAL A 67 12.57 -13.13 16.53
CA VAL A 67 13.78 -12.32 16.47
C VAL A 67 14.12 -11.81 17.85
N THR A 68 15.38 -12.00 18.27
CA THR A 68 15.88 -11.39 19.50
C THR A 68 16.41 -10.00 19.19
N ASP A 69 15.86 -8.98 19.81
CA ASP A 69 16.34 -7.60 19.71
C ASP A 69 17.76 -7.52 20.26
N PRO A 70 18.76 -7.11 19.46
CA PRO A 70 20.16 -7.09 19.89
C PRO A 70 20.46 -6.03 20.94
N VAL A 71 19.58 -5.03 21.11
CA VAL A 71 19.79 -3.90 22.03
C VAL A 71 19.28 -4.24 23.43
N ASN A 72 18.09 -4.83 23.53
CA ASN A 72 17.42 -5.05 24.82
C ASN A 72 17.19 -6.53 25.16
N GLY A 73 17.55 -7.46 24.27
CA GLY A 73 17.41 -8.90 24.46
C GLY A 73 15.97 -9.43 24.44
N LYS A 74 14.98 -8.58 24.11
CA LYS A 74 13.57 -9.01 24.03
C LYS A 74 13.36 -9.86 22.78
N VAL A 75 12.58 -10.93 22.95
CA VAL A 75 12.12 -11.73 21.83
C VAL A 75 10.87 -11.08 21.23
N ARG A 76 10.93 -10.75 19.94
CA ARG A 76 9.80 -10.31 19.13
C ARG A 76 9.31 -11.50 18.30
N LYS A 77 8.03 -11.81 18.40
CA LYS A 77 7.45 -12.99 17.76
C LYS A 77 7.35 -12.78 16.24
N GLY A 78 7.85 -13.78 15.49
CA GLY A 78 7.73 -13.81 14.05
C GLY A 78 6.35 -14.24 13.57
N LEU A 79 6.13 -14.18 12.27
CA LEU A 79 4.83 -14.43 11.65
C LEU A 79 4.28 -15.83 11.99
N ARG A 80 5.12 -16.87 11.97
CA ARG A 80 4.68 -18.24 12.28
C ARG A 80 4.18 -18.38 13.71
N THR A 81 4.91 -17.83 14.66
CA THR A 81 4.54 -17.86 16.08
C THR A 81 3.23 -17.10 16.30
N LEU A 82 3.10 -15.90 15.72
CA LEU A 82 1.88 -15.11 15.85
C LEU A 82 0.67 -15.79 15.22
N VAL A 83 0.81 -16.41 14.06
CA VAL A 83 -0.30 -17.16 13.43
C VAL A 83 -0.67 -18.38 14.27
N ALA A 84 0.30 -19.09 14.83
CA ALA A 84 0.02 -20.25 15.68
C ALA A 84 -0.67 -19.88 17.01
N GLU A 85 -0.30 -18.77 17.63
CA GLU A 85 -0.85 -18.34 18.92
C GLU A 85 -2.19 -17.61 18.79
N LEU A 86 -2.33 -16.72 17.82
CA LEU A 86 -3.50 -15.86 17.66
C LEU A 86 -4.57 -16.49 16.76
N GLY A 87 -4.16 -17.29 15.79
CA GLY A 87 -5.06 -18.06 14.94
C GLY A 87 -6.22 -17.24 14.39
N THR A 88 -7.44 -17.62 14.77
CA THR A 88 -8.68 -16.97 14.32
C THR A 88 -8.93 -15.58 14.90
N ASP A 89 -8.13 -15.09 15.83
CA ASP A 89 -8.19 -13.69 16.28
C ASP A 89 -7.60 -12.72 15.24
N ILE A 90 -6.74 -13.22 14.34
CA ILE A 90 -6.16 -12.40 13.28
C ILE A 90 -7.22 -12.12 12.21
N ALA A 91 -7.59 -10.85 12.05
CA ALA A 91 -8.47 -10.41 10.96
C ALA A 91 -7.70 -10.30 9.64
N GLY A 92 -6.45 -9.86 9.71
CA GLY A 92 -5.60 -9.73 8.54
C GLY A 92 -4.22 -9.17 8.87
N ALA A 93 -3.45 -8.93 7.81
CA ALA A 93 -2.20 -8.18 7.89
C ALA A 93 -2.23 -7.00 6.90
N MET A 94 -1.66 -5.86 7.31
CA MET A 94 -1.46 -4.70 6.44
C MET A 94 0.01 -4.61 6.09
N ILE A 95 0.34 -4.78 4.83
CA ILE A 95 1.71 -4.87 4.34
C ILE A 95 1.93 -3.86 3.22
N THR A 96 2.93 -3.01 3.36
CA THR A 96 3.38 -2.13 2.28
C THR A 96 4.40 -2.89 1.43
N ASN A 97 4.16 -3.03 0.12
CA ASN A 97 5.10 -3.75 -0.75
C ASN A 97 5.25 -3.07 -2.13
N PRO A 98 6.46 -2.57 -2.50
CA PRO A 98 7.67 -2.52 -1.66
C PRO A 98 7.45 -1.73 -0.37
N ASN A 99 8.21 -2.06 0.67
CA ASN A 99 8.08 -1.38 1.95
C ASN A 99 8.65 0.05 1.91
N THR A 100 8.57 0.76 3.03
CA THR A 100 8.97 2.17 3.13
C THR A 100 10.48 2.42 3.04
N VAL A 101 11.28 1.37 3.05
CA VAL A 101 12.73 1.43 2.83
C VAL A 101 13.15 0.96 1.43
N GLY A 102 12.18 0.74 0.55
CA GLY A 102 12.38 0.38 -0.86
C GLY A 102 12.60 -1.12 -1.11
N VAL A 103 12.46 -1.96 -0.09
CA VAL A 103 12.68 -3.41 -0.21
C VAL A 103 11.40 -4.13 -0.64
N PHE A 104 11.52 -5.01 -1.62
CA PHE A 104 10.42 -5.88 -2.04
C PHE A 104 10.35 -7.12 -1.17
N GLU A 105 9.19 -7.43 -0.61
CA GLU A 105 8.94 -8.66 0.12
C GLU A 105 8.76 -9.83 -0.86
N TYR A 106 9.85 -10.51 -1.13
CA TYR A 106 9.88 -11.61 -2.11
C TYR A 106 9.15 -12.88 -1.63
N ARG A 107 8.92 -13.00 -0.32
CA ARG A 107 8.16 -14.09 0.28
C ARG A 107 6.69 -13.76 0.51
N PHE A 108 6.18 -12.73 -0.15
CA PHE A 108 4.81 -12.25 0.04
C PHE A 108 3.76 -13.35 -0.18
N LYS A 109 3.99 -14.24 -1.16
CA LYS A 109 3.09 -15.37 -1.40
C LYS A 109 3.04 -16.35 -0.22
N GLU A 110 4.18 -16.69 0.38
CA GLU A 110 4.25 -17.53 1.57
C GLU A 110 3.54 -16.86 2.77
N ILE A 111 3.71 -15.54 2.93
CA ILE A 111 3.02 -14.75 3.94
C ILE A 111 1.50 -14.85 3.74
N SER A 112 1.03 -14.65 2.51
CA SER A 112 -0.39 -14.73 2.17
C SER A 112 -0.98 -16.12 2.43
N GLU A 113 -0.28 -17.16 2.01
CA GLU A 113 -0.70 -18.56 2.24
C GLU A 113 -0.82 -18.87 3.73
N LEU A 114 0.14 -18.41 4.54
CA LEU A 114 0.11 -18.62 5.98
C LEU A 114 -1.04 -17.86 6.65
N LEU A 115 -1.30 -16.62 6.26
CA LEU A 115 -2.44 -15.84 6.76
C LEU A 115 -3.78 -16.44 6.34
N HIS A 116 -3.90 -16.85 5.08
CA HIS A 116 -5.10 -17.49 4.58
C HIS A 116 -5.40 -18.83 5.25
N SER A 117 -4.38 -19.54 5.76
CA SER A 117 -4.58 -20.81 6.48
C SER A 117 -5.43 -20.66 7.74
N VAL A 118 -5.49 -19.46 8.30
CA VAL A 118 -6.36 -19.09 9.44
C VAL A 118 -7.52 -18.17 9.04
N ASP A 119 -7.82 -18.08 7.73
CA ASP A 119 -8.84 -17.19 7.15
C ASP A 119 -8.60 -15.70 7.48
N ALA A 120 -7.35 -15.30 7.73
CA ALA A 120 -6.95 -13.90 7.82
C ALA A 120 -6.75 -13.31 6.43
N LEU A 121 -7.09 -12.04 6.24
CA LEU A 121 -7.04 -11.38 4.93
C LEU A 121 -5.75 -10.56 4.77
N VAL A 122 -5.29 -10.43 3.54
CA VAL A 122 -4.09 -9.68 3.20
C VAL A 122 -4.46 -8.34 2.57
N TYR A 123 -4.19 -7.27 3.32
CA TYR A 123 -4.25 -5.91 2.82
C TYR A 123 -2.87 -5.48 2.33
N MET A 124 -2.77 -4.99 1.10
CA MET A 124 -1.54 -4.38 0.59
C MET A 124 -1.70 -2.86 0.48
N ASP A 125 -0.80 -2.14 1.13
CA ASP A 125 -0.67 -0.70 0.90
C ASP A 125 -0.05 -0.47 -0.49
N GLY A 126 -0.85 0.06 -1.40
CA GLY A 126 -0.48 0.32 -2.78
C GLY A 126 0.12 1.70 -3.02
N ALA A 127 0.57 2.40 -1.97
CA ALA A 127 1.23 3.70 -2.12
C ALA A 127 2.50 3.63 -2.98
N ASN A 128 3.20 2.50 -2.93
CA ASN A 128 4.45 2.26 -3.68
C ASN A 128 4.23 1.46 -4.98
N MET A 129 3.01 1.47 -5.51
CA MET A 129 2.64 0.72 -6.72
C MET A 129 3.44 1.13 -7.98
N ASN A 130 4.03 2.33 -7.99
CA ASN A 130 4.92 2.81 -9.05
C ASN A 130 6.17 1.94 -9.27
N ALA A 131 6.54 1.10 -8.32
CA ALA A 131 7.59 0.10 -8.47
C ALA A 131 7.09 -1.24 -9.06
N LEU A 132 5.79 -1.42 -9.24
CA LEU A 132 5.18 -2.70 -9.63
C LEU A 132 4.37 -2.62 -10.93
N VAL A 133 3.96 -1.44 -11.38
CA VAL A 133 3.07 -1.27 -12.54
C VAL A 133 3.69 -1.89 -13.79
N GLY A 134 2.94 -2.76 -14.46
CA GLY A 134 3.40 -3.48 -15.64
C GLY A 134 4.43 -4.59 -15.38
N VAL A 135 4.78 -4.84 -14.11
CA VAL A 135 5.77 -5.85 -13.69
C VAL A 135 5.14 -6.93 -12.83
N ALA A 136 4.35 -6.56 -11.83
CA ALA A 136 3.72 -7.50 -10.91
C ALA A 136 2.24 -7.15 -10.67
N ARG A 137 1.43 -8.17 -10.46
CA ARG A 137 0.01 -8.03 -10.12
C ARG A 137 -0.22 -8.53 -8.69
N PRO A 138 -0.57 -7.64 -7.74
CA PRO A 138 -0.72 -8.01 -6.33
C PRO A 138 -1.68 -9.19 -6.07
N GLY A 139 -2.74 -9.32 -6.84
CA GLY A 139 -3.66 -10.45 -6.74
C GLY A 139 -3.01 -11.82 -7.01
N ASP A 140 -1.94 -11.88 -7.81
CA ASP A 140 -1.28 -13.15 -8.15
C ASP A 140 -0.47 -13.72 -6.98
N PHE A 141 -0.13 -12.90 -5.99
CA PHE A 141 0.58 -13.34 -4.79
C PHE A 141 -0.27 -13.24 -3.50
N GLY A 142 -1.60 -13.19 -3.66
CA GLY A 142 -2.54 -13.42 -2.55
C GLY A 142 -3.06 -12.16 -1.85
N VAL A 143 -2.94 -10.98 -2.46
CA VAL A 143 -3.55 -9.75 -1.93
C VAL A 143 -5.07 -9.82 -2.06
N ASP A 144 -5.79 -9.59 -0.97
CA ASP A 144 -7.25 -9.57 -0.91
C ASP A 144 -7.84 -8.20 -1.16
N VAL A 145 -7.17 -7.18 -0.67
CA VAL A 145 -7.60 -5.80 -0.82
C VAL A 145 -6.39 -4.87 -0.82
N MET A 146 -6.46 -3.83 -1.62
CA MET A 146 -5.43 -2.79 -1.66
C MET A 146 -6.03 -1.45 -2.05
N HIS A 147 -5.39 -0.38 -1.67
CA HIS A 147 -5.66 0.94 -2.23
C HIS A 147 -4.55 1.39 -3.17
N LEU A 148 -4.86 2.36 -4.00
CA LEU A 148 -3.89 3.04 -4.87
C LEU A 148 -3.84 4.52 -4.55
N ASN A 149 -2.67 5.13 -4.67
CA ASN A 149 -2.49 6.58 -4.62
C ASN A 149 -2.31 7.12 -6.03
N LEU A 150 -3.37 7.68 -6.62
CA LEU A 150 -3.30 8.19 -7.99
C LEU A 150 -2.30 9.34 -8.13
N HIS A 151 -2.11 10.13 -7.07
CA HIS A 151 -1.15 11.22 -7.00
C HIS A 151 0.32 10.78 -6.86
N LYS A 152 0.60 9.48 -6.74
CA LYS A 152 1.93 8.90 -6.78
C LYS A 152 2.15 8.18 -8.11
N THR A 153 1.51 7.03 -8.28
CA THR A 153 1.73 6.10 -9.39
C THR A 153 1.20 6.62 -10.73
N PHE A 154 0.10 7.40 -10.73
CA PHE A 154 -0.59 7.83 -11.96
C PHE A 154 -0.47 9.34 -12.23
N SER A 155 0.53 10.00 -11.63
CA SER A 155 0.91 11.38 -11.91
C SER A 155 -0.23 12.41 -11.81
N THR A 156 -1.20 12.19 -10.93
CA THR A 156 -2.25 13.17 -10.68
C THR A 156 -1.82 14.15 -9.59
N PRO A 157 -2.40 15.37 -9.50
CA PRO A 157 -2.13 16.25 -8.38
C PRO A 157 -2.66 15.66 -7.07
N HIS A 158 -1.96 15.96 -5.96
CA HIS A 158 -2.42 15.70 -4.59
C HIS A 158 -3.37 16.80 -4.09
N GLY A 159 -3.27 17.98 -4.66
CA GLY A 159 -4.13 19.13 -4.38
C GLY A 159 -3.88 19.79 -3.02
N GLY A 160 -2.73 19.56 -2.37
CA GLY A 160 -2.43 20.16 -1.07
C GLY A 160 -3.46 19.82 0.02
N GLY A 161 -4.04 18.63 -0.02
CA GLY A 161 -5.12 18.20 0.86
C GLY A 161 -6.48 18.00 0.15
N GLY A 162 -6.51 18.12 -1.14
CA GLY A 162 -7.60 17.84 -2.08
C GLY A 162 -7.26 18.43 -3.44
N PRO A 163 -7.93 18.19 -4.57
CA PRO A 163 -8.61 16.98 -4.88
C PRO A 163 -7.62 15.83 -5.13
N GLY A 164 -7.90 14.67 -4.58
CA GLY A 164 -7.12 13.45 -4.77
C GLY A 164 -8.04 12.27 -5.07
N ALA A 165 -7.49 11.05 -5.12
CA ALA A 165 -8.27 9.82 -5.16
C ALA A 165 -7.44 8.65 -4.61
N GLY A 166 -8.11 7.74 -3.90
CA GLY A 166 -7.56 6.50 -3.36
C GLY A 166 -8.43 5.31 -3.75
N PRO A 167 -8.45 4.89 -5.02
CA PRO A 167 -9.23 3.74 -5.44
C PRO A 167 -8.86 2.49 -4.64
N VAL A 168 -9.87 1.68 -4.34
CA VAL A 168 -9.70 0.40 -3.65
C VAL A 168 -10.01 -0.73 -4.61
N CYS A 169 -9.08 -1.67 -4.72
CA CYS A 169 -9.22 -2.92 -5.45
C CYS A 169 -9.38 -4.06 -4.44
N CYS A 170 -10.23 -5.03 -4.73
CA CYS A 170 -10.43 -6.16 -3.84
C CYS A 170 -10.67 -7.46 -4.60
N ALA A 171 -10.38 -8.59 -3.93
CA ALA A 171 -10.76 -9.92 -4.39
C ALA A 171 -12.28 -10.11 -4.36
N GLU A 172 -12.78 -11.06 -5.13
CA GLU A 172 -14.21 -11.33 -5.31
C GLU A 172 -14.96 -11.52 -3.98
N ARG A 173 -14.34 -12.22 -3.03
CA ARG A 173 -14.91 -12.46 -1.68
C ARG A 173 -15.26 -11.19 -0.92
N LEU A 174 -14.67 -10.05 -1.25
CA LEU A 174 -14.93 -8.75 -0.63
C LEU A 174 -15.90 -7.86 -1.41
N MET A 175 -16.26 -8.23 -2.64
CA MET A 175 -17.16 -7.44 -3.48
C MET A 175 -18.54 -7.16 -2.85
N PRO A 176 -19.18 -8.06 -2.08
CA PRO A 176 -20.46 -7.78 -1.44
C PRO A 176 -20.43 -6.60 -0.47
N PHE A 177 -19.26 -6.30 0.10
CA PHE A 177 -19.07 -5.27 1.12
C PHE A 177 -18.68 -3.91 0.57
N LEU A 178 -18.41 -3.81 -0.75
CA LEU A 178 -17.99 -2.55 -1.37
C LEU A 178 -18.96 -1.41 -1.09
N PRO A 179 -18.45 -0.17 -0.98
CA PRO A 179 -19.28 1.02 -0.75
C PRO A 179 -20.38 1.20 -1.78
N VAL A 180 -21.49 1.78 -1.38
CA VAL A 180 -22.62 2.16 -2.25
C VAL A 180 -22.71 3.68 -2.38
N PRO A 181 -23.25 4.19 -3.49
CA PRO A 181 -23.65 3.47 -4.69
C PRO A 181 -22.47 3.12 -5.58
N VAL A 182 -22.67 2.14 -6.46
CA VAL A 182 -21.79 1.87 -7.59
C VAL A 182 -22.46 2.25 -8.89
N VAL A 183 -21.66 2.54 -9.94
CA VAL A 183 -22.19 2.77 -11.28
C VAL A 183 -22.33 1.42 -11.98
N VAL A 184 -23.53 1.12 -12.44
CA VAL A 184 -23.81 -0.08 -13.25
C VAL A 184 -24.12 0.36 -14.67
N ARG A 185 -23.55 -0.35 -15.63
CA ARG A 185 -23.82 -0.19 -17.04
C ARG A 185 -24.84 -1.23 -17.48
N ASP A 186 -26.02 -0.78 -17.88
CA ASP A 186 -27.03 -1.60 -18.50
C ASP A 186 -26.84 -1.54 -20.01
N THR A 187 -26.82 -2.71 -20.66
CA THR A 187 -26.70 -2.80 -22.13
C THR A 187 -28.04 -3.23 -22.69
N VAL A 188 -28.65 -2.36 -23.47
CA VAL A 188 -29.88 -2.67 -24.20
C VAL A 188 -29.47 -3.30 -25.53
N LYS A 189 -29.89 -4.57 -25.73
CA LYS A 189 -29.74 -5.21 -27.03
C LYS A 189 -30.69 -4.50 -28.00
N VAL A 190 -30.16 -4.01 -29.08
CA VAL A 190 -30.90 -3.45 -30.22
C VAL A 190 -30.93 -4.48 -31.34
N GLY A 191 -31.71 -4.22 -32.39
CA GLY A 191 -31.88 -5.18 -33.50
C GLY A 191 -30.57 -5.59 -34.19
N GLU A 192 -30.71 -6.60 -35.04
CA GLU A 192 -29.55 -7.18 -35.74
C GLU A 192 -28.90 -6.07 -36.64
N GLY A 193 -27.57 -5.84 -36.40
CA GLY A 193 -26.82 -4.80 -37.12
C GLY A 193 -26.76 -3.42 -36.44
N GLU A 194 -27.44 -3.21 -35.33
CA GLU A 194 -27.39 -1.94 -34.58
C GLU A 194 -26.34 -1.98 -33.47
N VAL A 195 -25.70 -0.84 -33.20
CA VAL A 195 -24.74 -0.68 -32.11
C VAL A 195 -25.49 -0.74 -30.76
N PRO A 196 -25.07 -1.61 -29.82
CA PRO A 196 -25.70 -1.69 -28.50
C PRO A 196 -25.72 -0.33 -27.81
N ARG A 197 -26.88 0.05 -27.28
CA ARG A 197 -27.00 1.26 -26.47
C ARG A 197 -26.68 0.94 -25.02
N HIS A 198 -25.90 1.81 -24.39
CA HIS A 198 -25.57 1.70 -22.98
C HIS A 198 -26.27 2.82 -22.21
N SER A 199 -26.85 2.47 -21.08
CA SER A 199 -27.27 3.42 -20.05
C SER A 199 -26.51 3.16 -18.75
N TYR A 200 -26.44 4.17 -17.90
CA TYR A 200 -25.73 4.08 -16.64
C TYR A 200 -26.68 4.50 -15.53
N ARG A 201 -26.64 3.77 -14.42
CA ARG A 201 -27.44 4.10 -13.24
C ARG A 201 -26.63 3.89 -11.97
N TRP A 202 -27.07 4.52 -10.90
CA TRP A 202 -26.58 4.24 -9.56
C TRP A 202 -27.26 3.00 -9.02
N ASP A 203 -26.44 2.05 -8.53
CA ASP A 203 -26.92 0.87 -7.83
C ASP A 203 -26.62 0.99 -6.34
N TRP A 204 -27.68 1.03 -5.55
CA TRP A 204 -27.65 1.08 -4.09
C TRP A 204 -27.92 -0.27 -3.46
N ASN A 205 -28.30 -1.27 -4.25
CA ASN A 205 -28.73 -2.57 -3.75
C ASN A 205 -27.56 -3.50 -3.44
N ARG A 206 -26.87 -3.21 -2.33
CA ARG A 206 -25.83 -4.07 -1.75
C ARG A 206 -26.07 -4.20 -0.25
N PRO A 207 -26.86 -5.18 0.19
CA PRO A 207 -27.29 -5.33 1.60
C PRO A 207 -26.14 -5.49 2.61
N GLN A 208 -24.97 -6.02 2.15
CA GLN A 208 -23.79 -6.21 2.99
C GLN A 208 -22.77 -5.09 2.87
N SER A 209 -23.05 -4.05 2.08
CA SER A 209 -22.14 -2.92 1.89
C SER A 209 -21.76 -2.25 3.21
N ILE A 210 -20.51 -1.81 3.32
CA ILE A 210 -20.08 -0.94 4.42
C ILE A 210 -20.70 0.46 4.38
N GLY A 211 -21.57 0.71 3.40
CA GLY A 211 -22.25 2.00 3.24
C GLY A 211 -21.45 2.98 2.41
N LYS A 212 -21.76 4.27 2.58
CA LYS A 212 -21.11 5.35 1.86
C LYS A 212 -19.92 5.86 2.66
N VAL A 213 -18.73 5.83 2.07
CA VAL A 213 -17.47 6.22 2.73
C VAL A 213 -17.10 7.68 2.50
N HIS A 214 -17.81 8.38 1.61
CA HIS A 214 -17.63 9.81 1.35
C HIS A 214 -18.96 10.46 0.97
N THR A 215 -19.06 11.79 1.16
CA THR A 215 -20.27 12.56 0.83
C THR A 215 -20.51 12.72 -0.67
N PHE A 216 -19.50 12.48 -1.50
CA PHE A 216 -19.59 12.52 -2.96
C PHE A 216 -18.95 11.26 -3.60
N TYR A 217 -18.90 11.18 -4.92
CA TYR A 217 -18.62 9.92 -5.64
C TYR A 217 -17.21 9.81 -6.18
N GLY A 218 -16.32 10.71 -5.81
CA GLY A 218 -14.93 10.78 -6.22
C GLY A 218 -14.60 12.02 -7.06
N ASN A 219 -13.33 12.36 -7.15
CA ASN A 219 -12.83 13.49 -7.91
C ASN A 219 -12.71 13.12 -9.40
N PHE A 220 -13.76 13.36 -10.17
CA PHE A 220 -13.85 12.98 -11.58
C PHE A 220 -12.64 13.47 -12.40
N GLY A 221 -12.23 14.72 -12.24
CA GLY A 221 -11.07 15.26 -12.95
C GLY A 221 -9.76 14.53 -12.65
N ILE A 222 -9.58 14.01 -11.43
CA ILE A 222 -8.43 13.18 -11.05
C ILE A 222 -8.47 11.81 -11.73
N LEU A 223 -9.65 11.21 -11.82
CA LEU A 223 -9.82 9.93 -12.52
C LEU A 223 -9.54 10.08 -14.01
N VAL A 224 -9.99 11.17 -14.64
CA VAL A 224 -9.70 11.47 -16.05
C VAL A 224 -8.20 11.68 -16.26
N ARG A 225 -7.52 12.40 -15.38
CA ARG A 225 -6.05 12.59 -15.46
C ARG A 225 -5.30 11.27 -15.38
N ALA A 226 -5.65 10.41 -14.41
CA ALA A 226 -5.03 9.08 -14.27
C ALA A 226 -5.28 8.19 -15.51
N LEU A 227 -6.50 8.25 -16.06
CA LEU A 227 -6.84 7.54 -17.29
C LEU A 227 -6.02 8.07 -18.48
N THR A 228 -5.93 9.38 -18.65
CA THR A 228 -5.15 10.01 -19.72
C THR A 228 -3.67 9.64 -19.60
N TYR A 229 -3.10 9.69 -18.40
CA TYR A 229 -1.73 9.24 -18.14
C TYR A 229 -1.54 7.78 -18.57
N SER A 230 -2.43 6.90 -18.16
CA SER A 230 -2.36 5.47 -18.49
C SER A 230 -2.48 5.22 -20.00
N LEU A 231 -3.38 5.92 -20.68
CA LEU A 231 -3.58 5.80 -22.13
C LEU A 231 -2.39 6.37 -22.92
N SER A 232 -1.81 7.49 -22.47
CA SER A 232 -0.67 8.13 -23.17
C SER A 232 0.62 7.29 -23.10
N HIS A 233 0.80 6.53 -22.03
CA HIS A 233 1.95 5.65 -21.88
C HIS A 233 1.72 4.25 -22.45
N GLY A 234 0.49 3.76 -22.42
CA GLY A 234 0.19 2.36 -22.73
C GLY A 234 0.86 1.38 -21.74
N SER A 235 0.73 0.09 -22.01
CA SER A 235 1.30 -0.97 -21.15
C SER A 235 2.83 -0.90 -21.08
N ASP A 236 3.47 -0.70 -22.23
CA ASP A 236 4.93 -0.72 -22.36
C ASP A 236 5.54 0.52 -21.71
N GLY A 237 4.96 1.70 -21.93
CA GLY A 237 5.43 2.94 -21.33
C GLY A 237 5.27 2.96 -19.80
N LEU A 238 4.19 2.42 -19.27
CA LEU A 238 4.01 2.27 -17.82
C LEU A 238 5.05 1.33 -17.21
N ARG A 239 5.29 0.19 -17.85
CA ARG A 239 6.34 -0.75 -17.44
C ARG A 239 7.73 -0.12 -17.52
N GLU A 240 8.02 0.61 -18.60
CA GLU A 240 9.31 1.30 -18.76
C GLU A 240 9.51 2.36 -17.68
N ALA A 241 8.48 3.15 -17.33
CA ALA A 241 8.55 4.13 -16.25
C ALA A 241 8.90 3.45 -14.91
N THR A 242 8.27 2.32 -14.60
CA THR A 242 8.59 1.50 -13.42
C THR A 242 10.06 1.05 -13.42
N LEU A 243 10.53 0.47 -14.50
CA LEU A 243 11.91 -0.04 -14.59
C LEU A 243 12.94 1.11 -14.48
N ARG A 244 12.66 2.26 -15.10
CA ARG A 244 13.53 3.45 -15.02
C ARG A 244 13.59 4.00 -13.58
N ALA A 245 12.47 4.01 -12.85
CA ALA A 245 12.45 4.44 -11.44
C ALA A 245 13.35 3.53 -10.59
N ILE A 246 13.30 2.22 -10.80
CA ILE A 246 14.16 1.24 -10.11
C ILE A 246 15.63 1.45 -10.44
N VAL A 247 15.96 1.63 -11.72
CA VAL A 247 17.35 1.89 -12.16
C VAL A 247 17.88 3.18 -11.55
N ASN A 248 17.08 4.25 -11.55
CA ASN A 248 17.47 5.54 -10.98
C ASN A 248 17.76 5.45 -9.49
N ALA A 249 16.91 4.79 -8.71
CA ALA A 249 17.10 4.60 -7.27
C ALA A 249 18.40 3.82 -6.99
N ASN A 250 18.62 2.72 -7.71
CA ASN A 250 19.84 1.91 -7.54
C ASN A 250 21.10 2.62 -8.04
N TYR A 251 21.00 3.47 -9.07
CA TYR A 251 22.11 4.32 -9.50
C TYR A 251 22.50 5.31 -8.40
N ILE A 252 21.52 6.02 -7.81
CA ILE A 252 21.76 6.94 -6.68
C ILE A 252 22.37 6.17 -5.50
N ARG A 253 21.82 5.00 -5.16
CA ARG A 253 22.36 4.11 -4.13
C ARG A 253 23.84 3.79 -4.39
N ALA A 254 24.18 3.34 -5.57
CA ALA A 254 25.55 2.96 -5.93
C ALA A 254 26.51 4.16 -5.89
N ARG A 255 26.05 5.35 -6.29
CA ARG A 255 26.87 6.57 -6.33
C ARG A 255 27.09 7.18 -4.95
N LEU A 256 26.15 7.07 -4.05
CA LEU A 256 26.21 7.68 -2.72
C LEU A 256 26.63 6.70 -1.62
N LYS A 257 26.62 5.40 -1.88
CA LYS A 257 27.15 4.39 -0.94
C LYS A 257 28.62 4.69 -0.62
N GLY A 258 28.93 4.82 0.66
CA GLY A 258 30.26 5.21 1.15
C GLY A 258 30.38 6.69 1.49
N ALA A 259 29.66 7.58 0.81
CA ALA A 259 29.48 8.95 1.27
C ALA A 259 28.41 9.06 2.35
N TYR A 260 27.35 8.27 2.24
CA TYR A 260 26.28 8.15 3.23
C TYR A 260 26.13 6.69 3.66
N ALA A 261 25.73 6.48 4.90
CA ALA A 261 25.36 5.14 5.38
C ALA A 261 24.00 4.75 4.80
N LEU A 262 23.87 3.50 4.35
CA LEU A 262 22.60 2.92 3.96
C LEU A 262 21.89 2.40 5.21
N HIS A 263 20.58 2.66 5.33
CA HIS A 263 19.77 2.07 6.37
C HIS A 263 19.68 0.54 6.18
N ILE A 264 19.42 0.12 4.95
CA ILE A 264 19.46 -1.28 4.54
C ILE A 264 20.34 -1.41 3.29
N ASP A 265 21.38 -2.25 3.36
CA ASP A 265 22.30 -2.47 2.24
C ASP A 265 21.85 -3.66 1.38
N SER A 266 20.69 -3.53 0.78
CA SER A 266 20.15 -4.47 -0.23
C SER A 266 19.71 -3.70 -1.48
N PRO A 267 19.55 -4.36 -2.63
CA PRO A 267 18.95 -3.74 -3.80
C PRO A 267 17.56 -3.20 -3.45
N SER A 268 17.32 -1.94 -3.82
CA SER A 268 16.04 -1.26 -3.61
C SER A 268 15.21 -1.29 -4.88
N LEU A 269 13.90 -1.13 -4.77
CA LEU A 269 13.07 -0.87 -5.94
C LEU A 269 13.15 0.61 -6.33
N HIS A 270 12.11 1.39 -6.10
CA HIS A 270 12.00 2.77 -6.61
C HIS A 270 12.52 3.85 -5.67
N GLU A 271 12.95 3.49 -4.47
CA GLU A 271 13.45 4.42 -3.45
C GLU A 271 14.59 3.80 -2.66
N VAL A 272 15.39 4.65 -2.02
CA VAL A 272 16.51 4.24 -1.18
C VAL A 272 16.59 5.17 0.02
N VAL A 273 16.86 4.60 1.19
CA VAL A 273 16.98 5.34 2.45
C VAL A 273 18.45 5.41 2.89
N PHE A 274 18.92 6.62 3.12
CA PHE A 274 20.24 6.89 3.67
C PHE A 274 20.14 7.39 5.10
N SER A 275 21.15 7.12 5.90
CA SER A 275 21.33 7.65 7.24
C SER A 275 22.46 8.66 7.28
N ASP A 276 22.36 9.66 8.14
CA ASP A 276 23.41 10.66 8.40
C ASP A 276 24.49 10.19 9.39
N THR A 277 24.51 8.91 9.75
CA THR A 277 25.42 8.33 10.75
C THR A 277 26.90 8.66 10.51
N ILE A 278 27.30 8.87 9.25
CA ILE A 278 28.67 9.28 8.90
C ILE A 278 28.86 10.76 9.16
N GLN A 279 27.92 11.62 8.75
CA GLN A 279 27.96 13.07 8.82
C GLN A 279 27.76 13.59 10.25
N ALA A 280 26.93 12.90 11.03
CA ALA A 280 26.68 13.24 12.44
C ALA A 280 27.95 13.25 13.31
N LYS A 281 28.99 12.50 12.90
CA LYS A 281 30.31 12.56 13.55
C LYS A 281 30.99 13.92 13.41
N GLN A 282 30.53 14.77 12.49
CA GLN A 282 31.02 16.12 12.23
C GLN A 282 29.96 17.17 12.55
N ASP A 283 28.95 16.81 13.37
CA ASP A 283 27.84 17.69 13.76
C ASP A 283 27.00 18.17 12.54
N VAL A 284 26.90 17.35 11.49
CA VAL A 284 26.05 17.57 10.32
C VAL A 284 24.94 16.54 10.31
N HIS A 285 23.71 17.02 10.42
CA HIS A 285 22.53 16.16 10.55
C HIS A 285 21.65 16.18 9.30
N THR A 286 20.71 15.26 9.23
CA THR A 286 19.80 15.07 8.09
C THR A 286 19.10 16.38 7.66
N LEU A 287 18.70 17.21 8.63
CA LEU A 287 18.07 18.51 8.33
C LEU A 287 19.03 19.47 7.61
N ASP A 288 20.32 19.47 7.98
CA ASP A 288 21.33 20.32 7.34
C ASP A 288 21.58 19.88 5.90
N ILE A 289 21.62 18.56 5.69
CA ILE A 289 21.72 17.97 4.34
C ILE A 289 20.51 18.37 3.49
N ALA A 290 19.30 18.28 4.04
CA ALA A 290 18.07 18.65 3.34
C ALA A 290 18.08 20.15 2.95
N LYS A 291 18.45 21.04 3.88
CA LYS A 291 18.60 22.48 3.60
C LYS A 291 19.64 22.73 2.51
N ARG A 292 20.77 22.03 2.56
CA ARG A 292 21.83 22.18 1.56
C ARG A 292 21.40 21.71 0.17
N LEU A 293 20.57 20.68 0.08
CA LEU A 293 19.97 20.26 -1.20
C LEU A 293 19.10 21.37 -1.80
N ILE A 294 18.32 22.07 -0.96
CA ILE A 294 17.51 23.22 -1.40
C ILE A 294 18.40 24.32 -1.98
N ASP A 295 19.54 24.65 -1.33
CA ASP A 295 20.50 25.64 -1.84
C ASP A 295 21.03 25.30 -3.23
N HIS A 296 21.10 24.01 -3.55
CA HIS A 296 21.50 23.51 -4.86
C HIS A 296 20.33 23.34 -5.84
N GLY A 297 19.13 23.79 -5.50
CA GLY A 297 17.95 23.73 -6.36
C GLY A 297 17.27 22.36 -6.42
N TYR A 298 17.58 21.47 -5.50
CA TYR A 298 16.89 20.17 -5.40
C TYR A 298 15.72 20.26 -4.43
N HIS A 299 14.65 19.54 -4.73
CA HIS A 299 13.59 19.28 -3.75
C HIS A 299 14.16 18.34 -2.69
N PRO A 300 14.09 18.68 -1.38
CA PRO A 300 14.65 17.83 -0.34
C PRO A 300 13.84 16.52 -0.23
N PRO A 301 14.50 15.42 0.14
CA PRO A 301 13.80 14.19 0.45
C PRO A 301 12.97 14.32 1.72
N THR A 302 12.05 13.38 1.93
CA THR A 302 11.42 13.18 3.25
C THR A 302 12.50 12.77 4.25
N ILE A 303 12.51 13.43 5.42
CA ILE A 303 13.48 13.19 6.48
C ILE A 303 12.77 12.66 7.73
N TYR A 304 13.53 11.95 8.58
CA TYR A 304 13.05 11.31 9.81
C TYR A 304 11.95 10.25 9.60
N PHE A 305 11.99 9.57 8.47
CA PHE A 305 11.11 8.45 8.22
C PHE A 305 11.82 7.37 7.36
N PRO A 306 11.68 6.07 7.68
CA PRO A 306 11.09 5.54 8.93
C PRO A 306 11.88 5.97 10.17
N LEU A 307 11.23 5.97 11.32
CA LEU A 307 11.83 6.42 12.60
C LEU A 307 12.71 5.31 13.20
#